data_d28415659a8002b04b13d0010b276bd6
#
_entry.id   d28415659a8002b04b13d0010b276bd6
#
_cell.length_a   1.000
_cell.length_b   1.000
_cell.length_c   1.000
_cell.angle_alpha   90.00
_cell.angle_beta   90.00
_cell.angle_gamma   90.00
#
_symmetry.space_group_name_H-M   'P 1'
#
loop_
_entity.id
_entity.type
_entity.pdbx_description
1 polymer ?
#
loop_
_entity_poly.entity_id
_entity_poly.type
_entity_poly.pdbx_seq_one_letter_code
_entity_poly.pdbx_strand_id
1 'polypeptide(L)'
;MIPYVANEDQMLRLLLKAVKSVYASVYFAASRAYIASSQNVLSEEKMAVIVQEVCGTEQDGLFLPPFSGAARSINCYPLGDERPEDGVCNVAMGLGKIVVDGGRTLRFSPRYPHKVLQTSTPELALRDTQNEVLALDLRPEEFRISIDDAVNLKRLNIAAIAGLRNARHVTSVWDRDNERISDSPFDKGRRIITFNNILKYNTFPLANIVSDLLRMGSEEMRCPVEVEFAANMDVTQGERPVFNLLQIRPIIDNQDNRPVDWKTIDRSQAMIYSENALGIGQMNDIADIVYVKPDAFDSLATERIAEELLVLNARMRDEERSYILVGPGRWGSSDPYLGVPVKWTHISEAKVIVECGIPQFEVEPSQGTHFFQNVTSLGVGYLTIAPFRNDGVFRIKELDALPAAYEGTYLRQVRFAEPLWVCVDGRSSKGMVSIGNPERE
;
A
#
# COMPACT_ATOMS: atom_id res chain seq x y z
N MET A 1 -18.96 -3.23 -4.68
CA MET A 1 -19.81 -4.01 -3.75
C MET A 1 -21.28 -3.75 -4.07
N ILE A 2 -22.17 -4.71 -3.89
CA ILE A 2 -23.62 -4.57 -4.09
C ILE A 2 -24.35 -4.92 -2.79
N PRO A 3 -25.39 -4.17 -2.38
CA PRO A 3 -26.16 -4.49 -1.20
C PRO A 3 -27.06 -5.70 -1.48
N TYR A 4 -27.40 -6.45 -0.45
CA TYR A 4 -28.41 -7.48 -0.53
C TYR A 4 -29.80 -6.85 -0.67
N VAL A 5 -30.61 -7.37 -1.59
CA VAL A 5 -31.98 -6.96 -1.81
C VAL A 5 -32.87 -8.20 -1.71
N ALA A 6 -33.88 -8.16 -0.84
CA ALA A 6 -34.77 -9.29 -0.59
C ALA A 6 -35.65 -9.71 -1.80
N ASN A 7 -35.87 -8.81 -2.77
CA ASN A 7 -36.52 -9.14 -4.02
C ASN A 7 -35.55 -9.87 -4.95
N GLU A 8 -35.80 -11.15 -5.21
CA GLU A 8 -34.93 -12.04 -6.00
C GLU A 8 -34.67 -11.51 -7.43
N ASP A 9 -35.70 -11.01 -8.10
CA ASP A 9 -35.58 -10.48 -9.47
C ASP A 9 -34.70 -9.22 -9.50
N GLN A 10 -34.86 -8.36 -8.52
CA GLN A 10 -34.03 -7.16 -8.39
C GLN A 10 -32.61 -7.53 -8.05
N MET A 11 -32.40 -8.46 -7.12
CA MET A 11 -31.07 -8.94 -6.74
C MET A 11 -30.36 -9.59 -7.93
N LEU A 12 -31.06 -10.43 -8.70
CA LEU A 12 -30.51 -11.06 -9.91
C LEU A 12 -30.09 -10.00 -10.94
N ARG A 13 -30.95 -8.97 -11.15
CA ARG A 13 -30.59 -7.88 -12.08
C ARG A 13 -29.34 -7.11 -11.63
N LEU A 14 -29.20 -6.83 -10.34
CA LEU A 14 -28.00 -6.16 -9.78
C LEU A 14 -26.76 -7.04 -9.95
N LEU A 15 -26.86 -8.33 -9.64
CA LEU A 15 -25.77 -9.28 -9.79
C LEU A 15 -25.33 -9.39 -11.26
N LEU A 16 -26.27 -9.54 -12.18
CA LEU A 16 -25.96 -9.61 -13.62
C LEU A 16 -25.30 -8.34 -14.15
N LYS A 17 -25.72 -7.16 -13.66
CA LYS A 17 -25.06 -5.90 -14.01
C LYS A 17 -23.64 -5.86 -13.45
N ALA A 18 -23.41 -6.29 -12.21
CA ALA A 18 -22.08 -6.35 -11.61
C ALA A 18 -21.15 -7.31 -12.38
N VAL A 19 -21.65 -8.51 -12.73
CA VAL A 19 -20.91 -9.48 -13.56
C VAL A 19 -20.53 -8.86 -14.92
N LYS A 20 -21.48 -8.20 -15.60
CA LYS A 20 -21.20 -7.51 -16.85
C LYS A 20 -20.16 -6.40 -16.68
N SER A 21 -20.18 -5.68 -15.56
CA SER A 21 -19.18 -4.65 -15.27
C SER A 21 -17.78 -5.24 -15.07
N VAL A 22 -17.68 -6.42 -14.43
CA VAL A 22 -16.41 -7.13 -14.29
C VAL A 22 -15.88 -7.54 -15.67
N TYR A 23 -16.71 -8.13 -16.55
CA TYR A 23 -16.27 -8.45 -17.91
C TYR A 23 -15.89 -7.20 -18.73
N ALA A 24 -16.62 -6.09 -18.57
CA ALA A 24 -16.32 -4.83 -19.25
C ALA A 24 -15.03 -4.18 -18.74
N SER A 25 -14.59 -4.48 -17.52
CA SER A 25 -13.41 -3.85 -16.90
C SER A 25 -12.09 -4.13 -17.63
N VAL A 26 -12.01 -5.23 -18.38
CA VAL A 26 -10.86 -5.53 -19.27
C VAL A 26 -10.61 -4.39 -20.28
N TYR A 27 -11.68 -3.74 -20.72
CA TYR A 27 -11.61 -2.67 -21.74
C TYR A 27 -11.42 -1.27 -21.14
N PHE A 28 -11.37 -1.13 -19.81
CA PHE A 28 -11.15 0.16 -19.18
C PHE A 28 -9.72 0.67 -19.42
N ALA A 29 -9.54 1.97 -19.42
CA ALA A 29 -8.25 2.60 -19.72
C ALA A 29 -7.11 2.07 -18.82
N ALA A 30 -7.37 1.91 -17.52
CA ALA A 30 -6.40 1.37 -16.58
C ALA A 30 -6.01 -0.08 -16.89
N SER A 31 -6.99 -0.94 -17.21
CA SER A 31 -6.75 -2.34 -17.56
C SER A 31 -5.99 -2.46 -18.88
N ARG A 32 -6.33 -1.65 -19.88
CA ARG A 32 -5.61 -1.62 -21.16
C ARG A 32 -4.17 -1.15 -21.00
N ALA A 33 -3.93 -0.13 -20.17
CA ALA A 33 -2.57 0.31 -19.86
C ALA A 33 -1.77 -0.79 -19.15
N TYR A 34 -2.41 -1.52 -18.23
CA TYR A 34 -1.81 -2.67 -17.56
C TYR A 34 -1.44 -3.78 -18.54
N ILE A 35 -2.36 -4.18 -19.42
CA ILE A 35 -2.12 -5.23 -20.42
C ILE A 35 -1.01 -4.80 -21.39
N ALA A 36 -0.99 -3.52 -21.80
CA ALA A 36 0.05 -2.99 -22.69
C ALA A 36 1.45 -2.95 -22.04
N SER A 37 1.52 -2.83 -20.72
CA SER A 37 2.80 -2.88 -19.95
C SER A 37 3.23 -4.31 -19.59
N SER A 38 2.37 -5.29 -19.79
CA SER A 38 2.65 -6.72 -19.63
C SER A 38 2.91 -7.36 -21.00
N GLN A 39 3.47 -8.57 -21.02
CA GLN A 39 3.62 -9.33 -22.26
C GLN A 39 2.30 -9.97 -22.75
N ASN A 40 1.18 -9.61 -22.13
CA ASN A 40 -0.13 -10.19 -22.42
C ASN A 40 -0.79 -9.50 -23.62
N VAL A 41 -1.60 -10.26 -24.35
CA VAL A 41 -2.38 -9.77 -25.48
C VAL A 41 -3.85 -9.67 -25.08
N LEU A 42 -4.46 -8.50 -25.29
CA LEU A 42 -5.84 -8.22 -24.89
C LEU A 42 -6.86 -9.26 -25.38
N SER A 43 -6.65 -9.83 -26.57
CA SER A 43 -7.54 -10.85 -27.14
C SER A 43 -7.45 -12.22 -26.44
N GLU A 44 -6.40 -12.45 -25.67
CA GLU A 44 -6.15 -13.70 -24.94
C GLU A 44 -6.55 -13.59 -23.47
N GLU A 45 -6.80 -12.39 -22.98
CA GLU A 45 -7.22 -12.15 -21.60
C GLU A 45 -8.62 -12.70 -21.33
N LYS A 46 -8.73 -13.49 -20.28
CA LYS A 46 -9.98 -14.08 -19.81
C LYS A 46 -10.30 -13.61 -18.42
N MET A 47 -11.53 -13.10 -18.23
CA MET A 47 -12.00 -12.66 -16.93
C MET A 47 -12.67 -13.79 -16.17
N ALA A 48 -12.20 -14.05 -14.95
CA ALA A 48 -12.94 -14.82 -13.96
C ALA A 48 -13.75 -13.88 -13.08
N VAL A 49 -14.92 -14.34 -12.65
CA VAL A 49 -15.78 -13.60 -11.73
C VAL A 49 -15.88 -14.38 -10.42
N ILE A 50 -15.47 -13.76 -9.34
CA ILE A 50 -15.61 -14.29 -7.99
C ILE A 50 -16.75 -13.52 -7.30
N VAL A 51 -17.75 -14.25 -6.80
CA VAL A 51 -18.81 -13.69 -5.96
C VAL A 51 -18.51 -14.06 -4.52
N GLN A 52 -18.31 -13.05 -3.69
CA GLN A 52 -17.92 -13.23 -2.30
C GLN A 52 -18.86 -12.41 -1.40
N GLU A 53 -19.30 -13.01 -0.30
CA GLU A 53 -20.06 -12.30 0.73
C GLU A 53 -19.16 -11.27 1.43
N VAL A 54 -19.69 -10.07 1.62
CA VAL A 54 -18.96 -9.01 2.34
C VAL A 54 -19.05 -9.29 3.84
N CYS A 55 -17.90 -9.36 4.49
CA CYS A 55 -17.83 -9.49 5.94
C CYS A 55 -18.25 -8.19 6.63
N GLY A 56 -19.05 -8.29 7.68
CA GLY A 56 -19.48 -7.14 8.47
C GLY A 56 -20.82 -7.33 9.17
N THR A 57 -21.31 -6.26 9.76
CA THR A 57 -22.63 -6.17 10.39
C THR A 57 -23.31 -4.88 10.00
N GLU A 58 -24.63 -4.92 9.93
CA GLU A 58 -25.44 -3.73 9.68
C GLU A 58 -25.60 -2.90 10.96
N GLN A 59 -25.37 -1.60 10.82
CA GLN A 59 -25.58 -0.61 11.87
C GLN A 59 -26.05 0.71 11.25
N ASP A 60 -27.28 1.13 11.57
CA ASP A 60 -27.88 2.39 11.09
C ASP A 60 -27.84 2.59 9.55
N GLY A 61 -28.14 1.53 8.79
CA GLY A 61 -28.12 1.53 7.33
C GLY A 61 -26.72 1.51 6.71
N LEU A 62 -25.69 1.30 7.53
CA LEU A 62 -24.31 1.09 7.13
C LEU A 62 -23.90 -0.35 7.37
N PHE A 63 -23.11 -0.92 6.47
CA PHE A 63 -22.58 -2.27 6.61
C PHE A 63 -21.05 -2.21 6.63
N LEU A 64 -20.45 -2.68 7.72
CA LEU A 64 -19.01 -2.70 7.89
C LEU A 64 -18.55 -3.75 8.91
N PRO A 65 -17.36 -4.33 8.73
CA PRO A 65 -16.72 -5.14 9.77
C PRO A 65 -16.17 -4.25 10.90
N PRO A 66 -15.99 -4.78 12.10
CA PRO A 66 -15.21 -4.13 13.15
C PRO A 66 -13.82 -3.73 12.66
N PHE A 67 -13.16 -4.59 11.91
CA PHE A 67 -11.90 -4.28 11.25
C PHE A 67 -11.62 -5.21 10.07
N SER A 68 -10.72 -4.75 9.23
CA SER A 68 -10.11 -5.49 8.13
C SER A 68 -8.63 -5.16 8.05
N GLY A 69 -7.88 -5.93 7.28
CA GLY A 69 -6.45 -5.72 7.17
C GLY A 69 -5.82 -6.46 6.01
N ALA A 70 -4.55 -6.16 5.81
CA ALA A 70 -3.66 -6.87 4.93
C ALA A 70 -2.34 -7.16 5.66
N ALA A 71 -1.79 -8.33 5.44
CA ALA A 71 -0.53 -8.73 6.06
C ALA A 71 0.40 -9.38 5.03
N ARG A 72 1.70 -9.21 5.25
CA ARG A 72 2.77 -9.73 4.40
C ARG A 72 3.75 -10.55 5.21
N SER A 73 4.21 -11.65 4.65
CA SER A 73 5.24 -12.48 5.27
C SER A 73 6.64 -11.88 5.20
N ILE A 74 6.82 -10.81 4.40
CA ILE A 74 8.03 -10.01 4.39
C ILE A 74 7.72 -8.61 4.87
N ASN A 75 8.46 -8.15 5.87
CA ASN A 75 8.45 -6.77 6.34
C ASN A 75 9.56 -6.00 5.64
N CYS A 76 9.18 -5.14 4.69
CA CYS A 76 10.15 -4.36 3.92
C CYS A 76 10.69 -3.14 4.68
N TYR A 77 10.13 -2.84 5.84
CA TYR A 77 10.58 -1.74 6.69
C TYR A 77 10.49 -2.15 8.16
N PRO A 78 11.44 -2.98 8.62
CA PRO A 78 11.47 -3.39 10.01
C PRO A 78 11.79 -2.18 10.92
N LEU A 79 11.02 -2.03 12.00
CA LEU A 79 11.18 -0.97 13.00
C LEU A 79 11.78 -1.54 14.29
N GLY A 80 12.83 -0.93 14.79
CA GLY A 80 13.47 -1.34 16.04
C GLY A 80 14.02 -2.76 16.01
N ASP A 81 13.42 -3.67 16.77
CA ASP A 81 13.85 -5.09 16.87
C ASP A 81 13.21 -5.99 15.80
N GLU A 82 12.33 -5.46 14.96
CA GLU A 82 11.70 -6.22 13.89
C GLU A 82 12.73 -6.68 12.85
N ARG A 83 12.44 -7.82 12.22
CA ARG A 83 13.22 -8.35 11.10
C ARG A 83 12.34 -8.50 9.86
N PRO A 84 12.90 -8.52 8.64
CA PRO A 84 12.12 -8.74 7.43
C PRO A 84 11.23 -9.98 7.48
N GLU A 85 11.71 -11.08 8.06
CA GLU A 85 10.99 -12.35 8.19
C GLU A 85 9.87 -12.36 9.24
N ASP A 86 9.80 -11.37 10.12
CA ASP A 86 8.74 -11.27 11.13
C ASP A 86 7.37 -10.92 10.53
N GLY A 87 7.36 -10.50 9.29
CA GLY A 87 6.16 -10.04 8.60
C GLY A 87 5.66 -8.68 9.10
N VAL A 88 4.63 -8.18 8.44
CA VAL A 88 3.97 -6.91 8.79
C VAL A 88 2.48 -7.01 8.53
N CYS A 89 1.69 -6.35 9.36
CA CYS A 89 0.25 -6.28 9.22
C CYS A 89 -0.24 -4.84 9.33
N ASN A 90 -1.11 -4.44 8.42
CA ASN A 90 -1.83 -3.18 8.45
C ASN A 90 -3.31 -3.46 8.70
N VAL A 91 -3.88 -2.79 9.68
CA VAL A 91 -5.29 -2.93 10.05
C VAL A 91 -6.02 -1.60 10.08
N ALA A 92 -7.28 -1.65 9.74
CA ALA A 92 -8.18 -0.50 9.77
C ALA A 92 -9.57 -0.91 10.26
N MET A 93 -10.26 -0.01 10.94
CA MET A 93 -11.68 -0.15 11.21
C MET A 93 -12.47 0.00 9.91
N GLY A 94 -13.49 -0.84 9.72
CA GLY A 94 -14.37 -0.81 8.55
C GLY A 94 -13.84 -1.63 7.37
N LEU A 95 -14.29 -1.29 6.17
CA LEU A 95 -13.99 -2.04 4.95
C LEU A 95 -12.52 -1.90 4.54
N GLY A 96 -11.92 -3.01 4.10
CA GLY A 96 -10.50 -3.15 3.76
C GLY A 96 -10.00 -2.29 2.61
N LYS A 97 -10.89 -1.68 1.84
CA LYS A 97 -10.49 -0.75 0.78
C LYS A 97 -9.58 0.37 1.28
N ILE A 98 -9.75 0.85 2.53
CA ILE A 98 -8.88 1.88 3.08
C ILE A 98 -7.44 1.38 3.27
N VAL A 99 -7.25 0.09 3.55
CA VAL A 99 -5.92 -0.55 3.66
C VAL A 99 -5.29 -0.64 2.29
N VAL A 100 -6.08 -1.05 1.30
CA VAL A 100 -5.65 -1.31 -0.07
C VAL A 100 -5.35 -0.02 -0.84
N ASP A 101 -6.15 1.03 -0.62
CA ASP A 101 -5.96 2.35 -1.26
C ASP A 101 -4.84 3.18 -0.61
N GLY A 102 -4.16 2.66 0.41
CA GLY A 102 -3.08 3.36 1.09
C GLY A 102 -3.52 4.47 2.04
N GLY A 103 -4.75 4.40 2.55
CA GLY A 103 -5.22 5.29 3.60
C GLY A 103 -4.49 5.08 4.93
N ARG A 104 -4.83 5.91 5.93
CA ARG A 104 -4.24 5.75 7.27
C ARG A 104 -4.72 4.45 7.92
N THR A 105 -3.78 3.58 8.23
CA THR A 105 -3.99 2.29 8.87
C THR A 105 -3.10 2.17 10.10
N LEU A 106 -3.38 1.27 10.99
CA LEU A 106 -2.44 0.92 12.05
C LEU A 106 -1.52 -0.20 11.57
N ARG A 107 -0.20 0.03 11.65
CA ARG A 107 0.82 -0.96 11.32
C ARG A 107 1.33 -1.65 12.58
N PHE A 108 1.46 -2.97 12.54
CA PHE A 108 2.15 -3.74 13.58
C PHE A 108 2.88 -4.95 13.00
N SER A 109 3.92 -5.42 13.71
CA SER A 109 4.52 -6.71 13.44
C SER A 109 3.76 -7.82 14.20
N PRO A 110 3.35 -8.92 13.53
CA PRO A 110 2.74 -10.05 14.21
C PRO A 110 3.63 -10.64 15.33
N ARG A 111 4.95 -10.51 15.20
CA ARG A 111 5.94 -10.93 16.19
C ARG A 111 5.95 -10.02 17.42
N TYR A 112 5.69 -8.73 17.24
CA TYR A 112 5.76 -7.69 18.28
C TYR A 112 4.48 -6.84 18.35
N PRO A 113 3.29 -7.45 18.56
CA PRO A 113 2.01 -6.75 18.43
C PRO A 113 1.83 -5.59 19.43
N HIS A 114 2.58 -5.62 20.54
CA HIS A 114 2.54 -4.54 21.55
C HIS A 114 3.42 -3.33 21.21
N LYS A 115 4.34 -3.46 20.23
CA LYS A 115 5.26 -2.41 19.82
C LYS A 115 4.72 -1.68 18.59
N VAL A 116 3.72 -0.83 18.79
CA VAL A 116 3.10 -0.05 17.72
C VAL A 116 3.61 1.39 17.80
N LEU A 117 4.40 1.81 16.81
CA LEU A 117 5.00 3.15 16.79
C LEU A 117 3.95 4.24 16.82
N GLN A 118 2.88 4.10 16.04
CA GLN A 118 1.81 5.10 15.91
C GLN A 118 1.04 5.36 17.22
N THR A 119 1.12 4.46 18.20
CA THR A 119 0.46 4.59 19.50
C THR A 119 1.46 4.65 20.65
N SER A 120 2.75 4.85 20.36
CA SER A 120 3.81 4.90 21.38
C SER A 120 3.77 6.18 22.22
N THR A 121 3.25 7.28 21.68
CA THR A 121 2.95 8.50 22.42
C THR A 121 1.56 9.03 22.08
N PRO A 122 0.92 9.82 22.95
CA PRO A 122 -0.38 10.42 22.67
C PRO A 122 -0.38 11.31 21.42
N GLU A 123 0.69 12.05 21.18
CA GLU A 123 0.84 12.95 20.04
C GLU A 123 0.85 12.15 18.72
N LEU A 124 1.62 11.07 18.67
CA LEU A 124 1.65 10.17 17.52
C LEU A 124 0.28 9.53 17.29
N ALA A 125 -0.37 9.06 18.35
CA ALA A 125 -1.68 8.46 18.26
C ALA A 125 -2.75 9.42 17.71
N LEU A 126 -2.72 10.68 18.11
CA LEU A 126 -3.64 11.70 17.62
C LEU A 126 -3.37 12.10 16.17
N ARG A 127 -2.10 12.03 15.72
CA ARG A 127 -1.66 12.44 14.40
C ARG A 127 -1.76 11.31 13.37
N ASP A 128 -1.29 10.11 13.72
CA ASP A 128 -0.94 9.05 12.75
C ASP A 128 -1.92 7.88 12.73
N THR A 129 -2.91 7.84 13.64
CA THR A 129 -3.95 6.81 13.60
C THR A 129 -5.03 7.11 12.57
N GLN A 130 -5.79 6.10 12.22
CA GLN A 130 -6.90 6.19 11.27
C GLN A 130 -7.91 7.26 11.69
N ASN A 131 -8.30 8.13 10.76
CA ASN A 131 -9.23 9.24 10.97
C ASN A 131 -10.52 9.14 10.15
N GLU A 132 -10.56 8.25 9.18
CA GLU A 132 -11.72 7.95 8.33
C GLU A 132 -12.02 6.46 8.32
N VAL A 133 -13.29 6.08 8.23
CA VAL A 133 -13.75 4.70 8.14
C VAL A 133 -14.63 4.56 6.91
N LEU A 134 -14.43 3.49 6.15
CA LEU A 134 -15.27 3.15 5.01
C LEU A 134 -16.33 2.13 5.41
N ALA A 135 -17.57 2.40 5.04
CA ALA A 135 -18.72 1.52 5.21
C ALA A 135 -19.49 1.42 3.89
N LEU A 136 -20.15 0.29 3.64
CA LEU A 136 -21.12 0.16 2.56
C LEU A 136 -22.43 0.82 2.97
N ASP A 137 -22.95 1.72 2.14
CA ASP A 137 -24.27 2.31 2.33
C ASP A 137 -25.33 1.32 1.81
N LEU A 138 -26.23 0.92 2.68
CA LEU A 138 -27.28 -0.05 2.35
C LEU A 138 -28.59 0.58 1.83
N ARG A 139 -28.63 1.91 1.67
CA ARG A 139 -29.84 2.59 1.16
C ARG A 139 -30.00 2.30 -0.32
N PRO A 140 -31.08 1.59 -0.72
CA PRO A 140 -31.27 1.13 -2.10
C PRO A 140 -31.36 2.28 -3.12
N GLU A 141 -31.90 3.41 -2.71
CA GLU A 141 -32.11 4.59 -3.58
C GLU A 141 -30.79 5.22 -4.01
N GLU A 142 -29.76 5.06 -3.23
CA GLU A 142 -28.43 5.63 -3.48
C GLU A 142 -27.49 4.66 -4.19
N PHE A 143 -27.88 3.38 -4.29
CA PHE A 143 -27.02 2.37 -4.91
C PHE A 143 -26.82 2.62 -6.41
N ARG A 144 -25.56 2.67 -6.84
CA ARG A 144 -25.18 2.86 -8.25
C ARG A 144 -24.15 1.81 -8.66
N ILE A 145 -24.30 1.30 -9.88
CA ILE A 145 -23.24 0.54 -10.52
C ILE A 145 -22.36 1.54 -11.27
N SER A 146 -21.08 1.57 -10.95
CA SER A 146 -20.11 2.49 -11.48
C SER A 146 -18.79 1.78 -11.77
N ILE A 147 -17.99 2.39 -12.62
CA ILE A 147 -16.56 2.06 -12.79
C ILE A 147 -15.79 2.40 -11.52
N ASP A 148 -16.20 3.46 -10.82
CA ASP A 148 -15.69 3.78 -9.49
C ASP A 148 -16.27 2.82 -8.48
N ASP A 149 -15.41 1.97 -7.94
CA ASP A 149 -15.74 0.94 -6.94
C ASP A 149 -16.06 1.54 -5.55
N ALA A 150 -15.71 2.80 -5.33
CA ALA A 150 -15.98 3.54 -4.10
C ALA A 150 -17.36 4.25 -4.10
N VAL A 151 -18.07 4.30 -5.22
CA VAL A 151 -19.32 5.09 -5.37
C VAL A 151 -20.41 4.74 -4.36
N ASN A 152 -20.44 3.50 -3.86
CA ASN A 152 -21.41 3.02 -2.87
C ASN A 152 -20.83 2.99 -1.45
N LEU A 153 -19.63 3.50 -1.27
CA LEU A 153 -18.99 3.54 0.03
C LEU A 153 -19.19 4.92 0.66
N LYS A 154 -19.52 4.90 1.94
CA LYS A 154 -19.63 6.10 2.75
C LYS A 154 -18.37 6.28 3.57
N ARG A 155 -17.77 7.46 3.49
CA ARG A 155 -16.66 7.86 4.35
C ARG A 155 -17.23 8.46 5.64
N LEU A 156 -16.84 7.89 6.75
CA LEU A 156 -17.24 8.31 8.09
C LEU A 156 -16.04 8.88 8.82
N ASN A 157 -16.20 10.03 9.44
CA ASN A 157 -15.18 10.57 10.35
C ASN A 157 -15.26 9.91 11.73
N ILE A 158 -14.23 10.10 12.53
CA ILE A 158 -14.15 9.52 13.89
C ILE A 158 -15.34 9.89 14.78
N ALA A 159 -15.90 11.09 14.66
CA ALA A 159 -17.06 11.48 15.45
C ALA A 159 -18.31 10.65 15.08
N ALA A 160 -18.50 10.36 13.80
CA ALA A 160 -19.63 9.57 13.30
C ALA A 160 -19.58 8.10 13.74
N ILE A 161 -18.38 7.55 13.94
CA ILE A 161 -18.24 6.14 14.36
C ILE A 161 -18.41 5.93 15.86
N ALA A 162 -18.38 6.98 16.68
CA ALA A 162 -18.42 6.87 18.14
C ALA A 162 -19.67 6.14 18.66
N GLY A 163 -20.78 6.19 17.92
CA GLY A 163 -22.02 5.47 18.22
C GLY A 163 -22.09 4.02 17.69
N LEU A 164 -21.16 3.62 16.84
CA LEU A 164 -21.16 2.29 16.25
C LEU A 164 -20.68 1.24 17.26
N ARG A 165 -21.41 0.12 17.34
CA ARG A 165 -21.03 -1.00 18.23
C ARG A 165 -19.64 -1.55 17.90
N ASN A 166 -19.29 -1.59 16.63
CA ASN A 166 -17.99 -2.07 16.14
C ASN A 166 -16.82 -1.24 16.66
N ALA A 167 -17.01 0.05 16.91
CA ALA A 167 -15.95 0.95 17.36
C ALA A 167 -15.34 0.55 18.71
N ARG A 168 -16.13 -0.06 19.61
CA ARG A 168 -15.66 -0.44 20.96
C ARG A 168 -14.49 -1.42 20.95
N HIS A 169 -14.36 -2.23 19.89
CA HIS A 169 -13.32 -3.26 19.79
C HIS A 169 -11.95 -2.70 19.43
N VAL A 170 -11.91 -1.55 18.73
CA VAL A 170 -10.70 -1.02 18.11
C VAL A 170 -10.35 0.40 18.53
N THR A 171 -11.23 1.08 19.31
CA THR A 171 -10.99 2.45 19.73
C THR A 171 -10.53 2.56 21.18
N SER A 172 -9.73 3.59 21.42
CA SER A 172 -9.42 4.16 22.74
C SER A 172 -9.98 5.58 22.82
N VAL A 173 -9.91 6.17 23.99
CA VAL A 173 -10.39 7.54 24.29
C VAL A 173 -9.22 8.43 24.66
N TRP A 174 -9.09 9.56 23.97
CA TRP A 174 -8.21 10.62 24.39
C TRP A 174 -8.89 11.48 25.47
N ASP A 175 -8.36 11.41 26.68
CA ASP A 175 -8.73 12.24 27.82
C ASP A 175 -7.84 13.49 27.78
N ARG A 176 -8.42 14.61 27.34
CA ARG A 176 -7.68 15.87 27.19
C ARG A 176 -7.26 16.47 28.52
N ASP A 177 -8.08 16.27 29.57
CA ASP A 177 -7.85 16.90 30.86
C ASP A 177 -6.67 16.25 31.60
N ASN A 178 -6.45 14.95 31.35
CA ASN A 178 -5.37 14.19 31.96
C ASN A 178 -4.24 13.86 30.94
N GLU A 179 -4.32 14.35 29.72
CA GLU A 179 -3.35 14.14 28.63
C GLU A 179 -2.96 12.66 28.45
N ARG A 180 -3.95 11.78 28.52
CA ARG A 180 -3.73 10.34 28.44
C ARG A 180 -4.70 9.63 27.49
N ILE A 181 -4.26 8.49 26.98
CA ILE A 181 -5.11 7.56 26.23
C ILE A 181 -5.65 6.51 27.19
N SER A 182 -6.98 6.37 27.24
CA SER A 182 -7.67 5.31 27.97
C SER A 182 -8.24 4.29 27.00
N ASP A 183 -7.99 3.02 27.27
CA ASP A 183 -8.50 1.90 26.46
C ASP A 183 -9.90 1.44 26.91
N SER A 184 -10.47 2.09 27.94
CA SER A 184 -11.84 1.83 28.39
C SER A 184 -12.87 2.39 27.40
N PRO A 185 -13.80 1.55 26.89
CA PRO A 185 -14.85 2.02 25.97
C PRO A 185 -15.91 2.93 26.65
N PHE A 186 -15.90 3.00 27.99
CA PHE A 186 -16.86 3.74 28.78
C PHE A 186 -16.40 5.16 29.12
N ASP A 187 -15.12 5.46 28.92
CA ASP A 187 -14.58 6.77 29.23
C ASP A 187 -15.09 7.83 28.23
N LYS A 188 -15.19 9.06 28.73
CA LYS A 188 -15.59 10.20 27.93
C LYS A 188 -14.37 10.89 27.33
N GLY A 189 -14.48 11.31 26.07
CA GLY A 189 -13.42 12.00 25.37
C GLY A 189 -13.46 11.78 23.86
N ARG A 190 -12.40 12.23 23.17
CA ARG A 190 -12.27 12.03 21.72
C ARG A 190 -11.88 10.58 21.44
N ARG A 191 -12.63 9.91 20.59
CA ARG A 191 -12.26 8.56 20.11
C ARG A 191 -11.06 8.63 19.18
N ILE A 192 -10.17 7.64 19.30
CA ILE A 192 -9.04 7.37 18.41
C ILE A 192 -8.98 5.86 18.13
N ILE A 193 -8.58 5.47 16.94
CA ILE A 193 -8.51 4.06 16.54
C ILE A 193 -7.10 3.54 16.82
N THR A 194 -6.93 2.79 17.89
CA THR A 194 -5.63 2.32 18.39
C THR A 194 -5.42 0.83 18.29
N PHE A 195 -6.49 0.06 18.17
CA PHE A 195 -6.45 -1.40 18.27
C PHE A 195 -5.85 -1.95 19.58
N ASN A 196 -5.68 -1.14 20.62
CA ASN A 196 -5.07 -1.56 21.87
C ASN A 196 -5.81 -2.74 22.50
N ASN A 197 -7.14 -2.78 22.44
CA ASN A 197 -7.93 -3.88 22.98
C ASN A 197 -7.53 -5.22 22.36
N ILE A 198 -7.23 -5.23 21.06
CA ILE A 198 -6.82 -6.44 20.33
C ILE A 198 -5.33 -6.69 20.52
N LEU A 199 -4.48 -5.72 20.25
CA LEU A 199 -3.03 -5.92 20.18
C LEU A 199 -2.37 -5.96 21.54
N LYS A 200 -2.84 -5.16 22.50
CA LYS A 200 -2.26 -5.06 23.84
C LYS A 200 -2.91 -6.01 24.85
N TYR A 201 -4.25 -6.15 24.78
CA TYR A 201 -5.00 -6.96 25.75
C TYR A 201 -5.47 -8.31 25.18
N ASN A 202 -5.15 -8.59 23.90
CA ASN A 202 -5.44 -9.85 23.22
C ASN A 202 -6.92 -10.28 23.33
N THR A 203 -7.86 -9.32 23.25
CA THR A 203 -9.30 -9.63 23.27
C THR A 203 -9.73 -10.43 22.03
N PHE A 204 -8.92 -10.41 20.98
CA PHE A 204 -8.99 -11.24 19.80
C PHE A 204 -7.56 -11.62 19.37
N PRO A 205 -7.24 -12.91 19.10
CA PRO A 205 -5.87 -13.37 18.90
C PRO A 205 -5.34 -13.04 17.48
N LEU A 206 -5.51 -11.77 17.03
CA LEU A 206 -5.21 -11.34 15.67
C LEU A 206 -3.76 -11.60 15.27
N ALA A 207 -2.81 -11.24 16.14
CA ALA A 207 -1.39 -11.39 15.83
C ALA A 207 -1.00 -12.87 15.61
N ASN A 208 -1.55 -13.77 16.41
CA ASN A 208 -1.29 -15.22 16.29
C ASN A 208 -1.91 -15.76 14.98
N ILE A 209 -3.17 -15.40 14.69
CA ILE A 209 -3.85 -15.83 13.46
C ILE A 209 -3.07 -15.37 12.24
N VAL A 210 -2.68 -14.10 12.19
CA VAL A 210 -1.92 -13.53 11.08
C VAL A 210 -0.56 -14.22 10.95
N SER A 211 0.17 -14.43 12.06
CA SER A 211 1.47 -15.12 12.05
C SER A 211 1.36 -16.52 11.47
N ASP A 212 0.35 -17.30 11.92
CA ASP A 212 0.11 -18.66 11.43
C ASP A 212 -0.27 -18.67 9.94
N LEU A 213 -1.14 -17.76 9.49
CA LEU A 213 -1.53 -17.67 8.09
C LEU A 213 -0.35 -17.30 7.19
N LEU A 214 0.49 -16.35 7.60
CA LEU A 214 1.66 -15.95 6.83
C LEU A 214 2.67 -17.10 6.73
N ARG A 215 2.91 -17.81 7.84
CA ARG A 215 3.79 -18.98 7.88
C ARG A 215 3.25 -20.10 6.98
N MET A 216 2.01 -20.53 7.20
CA MET A 216 1.38 -21.60 6.42
C MET A 216 1.31 -21.27 4.93
N GLY A 217 0.90 -20.04 4.60
CA GLY A 217 0.82 -19.58 3.22
C GLY A 217 2.19 -19.58 2.53
N SER A 218 3.24 -19.11 3.22
CA SER A 218 4.60 -19.12 2.68
C SER A 218 5.16 -20.53 2.50
N GLU A 219 4.88 -21.44 3.44
CA GLU A 219 5.27 -22.84 3.36
C GLU A 219 4.59 -23.55 2.17
N GLU A 220 3.27 -23.40 2.03
CA GLU A 220 2.50 -24.03 0.96
C GLU A 220 2.82 -23.45 -0.44
N MET A 221 2.94 -22.14 -0.55
CA MET A 221 3.27 -21.49 -1.82
C MET A 221 4.76 -21.48 -2.15
N ARG A 222 5.61 -21.86 -1.18
CA ARG A 222 7.09 -21.85 -1.29
C ARG A 222 7.67 -20.49 -1.69
N CYS A 223 6.98 -19.43 -1.36
CA CYS A 223 7.39 -18.04 -1.59
C CYS A 223 6.72 -17.13 -0.56
N PRO A 224 7.19 -15.89 -0.41
CA PRO A 224 6.51 -14.90 0.41
C PRO A 224 5.07 -14.68 -0.05
N VAL A 225 4.18 -14.41 0.91
CA VAL A 225 2.75 -14.23 0.65
C VAL A 225 2.22 -12.94 1.23
N GLU A 226 1.16 -12.46 0.61
CA GLU A 226 0.29 -11.42 1.15
C GLU A 226 -1.10 -12.00 1.38
N VAL A 227 -1.71 -11.65 2.50
CA VAL A 227 -3.07 -12.05 2.87
C VAL A 227 -3.93 -10.83 3.14
N GLU A 228 -5.19 -10.89 2.70
CA GLU A 228 -6.22 -9.91 3.03
C GLU A 228 -7.29 -10.57 3.88
N PHE A 229 -7.78 -9.86 4.88
CA PHE A 229 -8.73 -10.40 5.84
C PHE A 229 -9.72 -9.36 6.35
N ALA A 230 -10.81 -9.86 6.92
CA ALA A 230 -11.73 -9.08 7.74
C ALA A 230 -12.20 -9.92 8.93
N ALA A 231 -12.56 -9.27 10.02
CA ALA A 231 -13.08 -9.94 11.19
C ALA A 231 -14.48 -9.45 11.53
N ASN A 232 -15.31 -10.36 12.00
CA ASN A 232 -16.60 -10.08 12.60
C ASN A 232 -16.54 -10.44 14.09
N MET A 233 -16.66 -9.42 14.95
CA MET A 233 -16.58 -9.56 16.40
C MET A 233 -17.91 -9.37 17.10
N ASP A 234 -18.88 -8.75 16.43
CA ASP A 234 -20.24 -8.58 16.93
C ASP A 234 -21.05 -9.83 16.63
N VAL A 235 -21.01 -10.74 17.57
CA VAL A 235 -21.73 -12.01 17.51
C VAL A 235 -22.91 -12.00 18.45
N THR A 236 -23.96 -12.69 18.06
CA THR A 236 -25.11 -12.93 18.92
C THR A 236 -24.76 -13.88 20.07
N GLN A 237 -25.57 -13.92 21.12
CA GLN A 237 -25.29 -14.79 22.26
C GLN A 237 -25.02 -16.23 21.83
N GLY A 238 -23.83 -16.75 22.15
CA GLY A 238 -23.40 -18.12 21.86
C GLY A 238 -22.54 -18.30 20.59
N GLU A 239 -22.43 -17.30 19.76
CA GLU A 239 -21.51 -17.32 18.60
C GLU A 239 -20.10 -16.89 18.99
N ARG A 240 -19.12 -17.26 18.17
CA ARG A 240 -17.71 -16.86 18.35
C ARG A 240 -17.35 -15.80 17.33
N PRO A 241 -16.42 -14.89 17.65
CA PRO A 241 -15.82 -14.02 16.65
C PRO A 241 -15.27 -14.83 15.47
N VAL A 242 -15.43 -14.29 14.26
CA VAL A 242 -15.02 -14.96 13.03
C VAL A 242 -13.94 -14.13 12.35
N PHE A 243 -12.84 -14.77 12.01
CA PHE A 243 -11.82 -14.23 11.13
C PHE A 243 -12.04 -14.79 9.72
N ASN A 244 -12.19 -13.91 8.74
CA ASN A 244 -12.41 -14.27 7.35
C ASN A 244 -11.12 -13.99 6.55
N LEU A 245 -10.48 -15.02 6.05
CA LEU A 245 -9.44 -14.90 5.03
C LEU A 245 -10.12 -14.56 3.71
N LEU A 246 -9.87 -13.38 3.17
CA LEU A 246 -10.50 -12.90 1.94
C LEU A 246 -9.68 -13.24 0.70
N GLN A 247 -8.36 -13.09 0.80
CA GLN A 247 -7.43 -13.38 -0.29
C GLN A 247 -6.08 -13.81 0.27
N ILE A 248 -5.43 -14.74 -0.42
CA ILE A 248 -4.01 -15.04 -0.26
C ILE A 248 -3.38 -15.05 -1.65
N ARG A 249 -2.20 -14.44 -1.77
CA ARG A 249 -1.46 -14.43 -3.03
C ARG A 249 0.04 -14.50 -2.78
N PRO A 250 0.78 -15.10 -3.72
CA PRO A 250 2.23 -15.08 -3.67
C PRO A 250 2.73 -13.64 -3.91
N ILE A 251 3.77 -13.26 -3.21
CA ILE A 251 4.61 -12.14 -3.59
C ILE A 251 5.62 -12.74 -4.56
N ILE A 252 5.36 -12.56 -5.88
CA ILE A 252 6.14 -13.23 -6.92
C ILE A 252 7.45 -12.49 -7.12
N ASP A 253 8.54 -13.22 -6.94
CA ASP A 253 9.86 -12.90 -7.42
C ASP A 253 10.02 -13.44 -8.85
N ASN A 254 10.35 -12.63 -9.86
CA ASN A 254 10.65 -13.14 -11.21
C ASN A 254 11.93 -13.97 -11.22
N GLN A 255 11.86 -15.19 -11.67
CA GLN A 255 12.88 -16.23 -11.45
C GLN A 255 14.16 -16.12 -12.31
N ASP A 256 14.28 -15.15 -13.21
CA ASP A 256 15.41 -15.06 -14.16
C ASP A 256 16.68 -14.43 -13.61
N ASN A 257 16.79 -14.25 -12.29
CA ASN A 257 17.89 -13.50 -11.70
C ASN A 257 18.84 -14.35 -10.89
N ARG A 258 20.09 -14.33 -11.33
CA ARG A 258 21.20 -14.88 -10.54
C ARG A 258 21.28 -14.12 -9.22
N PRO A 259 21.42 -14.83 -8.10
CA PRO A 259 21.62 -14.16 -6.81
C PRO A 259 22.90 -13.33 -6.87
N VAL A 260 22.76 -12.04 -6.55
CA VAL A 260 23.91 -11.13 -6.45
C VAL A 260 24.60 -11.36 -5.11
N ASP A 261 25.90 -11.56 -5.13
CA ASP A 261 26.67 -11.56 -3.90
C ASP A 261 26.95 -10.12 -3.43
N TRP A 262 26.07 -9.63 -2.57
CA TRP A 262 26.18 -8.27 -2.01
C TRP A 262 27.48 -7.98 -1.27
N LYS A 263 28.34 -9.00 -1.02
CA LYS A 263 29.66 -8.82 -0.41
C LYS A 263 30.69 -8.35 -1.43
N THR A 264 30.48 -8.67 -2.72
CA THR A 264 31.38 -8.24 -3.80
C THR A 264 31.00 -6.88 -4.37
N ILE A 265 29.82 -6.34 -4.03
CA ILE A 265 29.35 -5.05 -4.51
C ILE A 265 30.00 -3.89 -3.77
N ASP A 266 30.58 -2.97 -4.53
CA ASP A 266 31.12 -1.72 -3.99
C ASP A 266 30.02 -0.65 -3.80
N ARG A 267 29.46 -0.62 -2.60
CA ARG A 267 28.39 0.32 -2.23
C ARG A 267 28.80 1.80 -2.32
N SER A 268 30.10 2.10 -2.35
CA SER A 268 30.55 3.48 -2.49
C SER A 268 30.23 4.08 -3.86
N GLN A 269 29.94 3.24 -4.86
CA GLN A 269 29.55 3.65 -6.21
C GLN A 269 28.04 3.86 -6.37
N ALA A 270 27.25 3.62 -5.31
CA ALA A 270 25.81 3.73 -5.38
C ALA A 270 25.36 5.18 -5.60
N MET A 271 24.56 5.41 -6.62
CA MET A 271 23.73 6.61 -6.81
C MET A 271 22.49 6.53 -5.93
N ILE A 272 21.87 5.34 -5.90
CA ILE A 272 20.76 4.96 -5.01
C ILE A 272 21.12 3.63 -4.37
N TYR A 273 20.95 3.51 -3.06
CA TYR A 273 21.11 2.25 -2.34
C TYR A 273 20.05 2.12 -1.27
N SER A 274 19.47 0.94 -1.14
CA SER A 274 18.46 0.60 -0.14
C SER A 274 18.76 -0.75 0.51
N GLU A 275 18.52 -0.86 1.80
CA GLU A 275 18.44 -2.12 2.54
C GLU A 275 17.00 -2.61 2.72
N ASN A 276 16.05 -1.93 2.05
CA ASN A 276 14.62 -2.21 2.06
C ASN A 276 14.07 -2.23 0.64
N ALA A 277 14.37 -3.30 -0.09
CA ALA A 277 14.02 -3.48 -1.48
C ALA A 277 13.06 -4.65 -1.67
N LEU A 278 12.13 -4.48 -2.58
CA LEU A 278 11.26 -5.53 -3.10
C LEU A 278 11.31 -5.52 -4.63
N GLY A 279 11.18 -6.69 -5.20
CA GLY A 279 11.24 -6.84 -6.65
C GLY A 279 12.51 -7.54 -7.06
N ILE A 280 12.86 -7.48 -8.33
CA ILE A 280 13.67 -8.53 -8.89
C ILE A 280 14.60 -8.03 -9.94
N GLY A 281 15.85 -8.40 -9.76
CA GLY A 281 16.81 -8.64 -10.80
C GLY A 281 17.68 -7.49 -11.21
N GLN A 282 18.57 -7.84 -12.10
CA GLN A 282 19.41 -6.89 -12.78
C GLN A 282 18.69 -6.32 -14.00
N MET A 283 18.69 -4.99 -14.12
CA MET A 283 18.17 -4.25 -15.27
C MET A 283 19.33 -3.41 -15.82
N ASN A 284 19.64 -3.59 -17.08
CA ASN A 284 20.78 -2.94 -17.74
C ASN A 284 20.35 -2.13 -18.97
N ASP A 285 19.08 -1.76 -19.03
CA ASP A 285 18.45 -1.04 -20.13
C ASP A 285 17.89 0.34 -19.73
N ILE A 286 18.04 0.72 -18.45
CA ILE A 286 17.53 1.98 -17.90
C ILE A 286 18.66 3.01 -17.86
N ALA A 287 18.43 4.16 -18.50
CA ALA A 287 19.41 5.26 -18.51
C ALA A 287 18.82 6.60 -18.01
N ASP A 288 17.60 6.59 -17.48
CA ASP A 288 16.92 7.79 -17.04
C ASP A 288 16.53 7.70 -15.57
N ILE A 289 16.82 8.75 -14.79
CA ILE A 289 16.32 8.93 -13.43
C ILE A 289 15.40 10.14 -13.42
N VAL A 290 14.16 9.95 -12.99
CA VAL A 290 13.17 10.99 -12.78
C VAL A 290 12.95 11.14 -11.27
N TYR A 291 13.06 12.36 -10.76
CA TYR A 291 12.86 12.60 -9.34
C TYR A 291 12.08 13.87 -9.06
N VAL A 292 11.35 13.83 -7.95
CA VAL A 292 10.70 15.02 -7.39
C VAL A 292 11.76 15.88 -6.73
N LYS A 293 11.82 17.15 -7.11
CA LYS A 293 12.74 18.12 -6.51
C LYS A 293 12.35 18.37 -5.04
N PRO A 294 13.22 18.09 -4.05
CA PRO A 294 12.86 18.25 -2.63
C PRO A 294 12.45 19.68 -2.26
N ASP A 295 13.13 20.67 -2.85
CA ASP A 295 12.87 22.09 -2.57
C ASP A 295 11.55 22.59 -3.20
N ALA A 296 11.02 21.88 -4.19
CA ALA A 296 9.74 22.17 -4.84
C ALA A 296 8.58 21.32 -4.28
N PHE A 297 8.87 20.35 -3.42
CA PHE A 297 7.85 19.46 -2.89
C PHE A 297 6.97 20.17 -1.86
N ASP A 298 5.67 20.13 -2.10
CA ASP A 298 4.62 20.55 -1.19
C ASP A 298 3.53 19.47 -1.16
N SER A 299 3.13 19.05 0.04
CA SER A 299 2.07 18.05 0.22
C SER A 299 0.73 18.49 -0.40
N LEU A 300 0.47 19.79 -0.50
CA LEU A 300 -0.72 20.32 -1.14
C LEU A 300 -0.63 20.35 -2.68
N ALA A 301 0.56 20.15 -3.23
CA ALA A 301 0.80 20.13 -4.67
C ALA A 301 0.92 18.71 -5.26
N THR A 302 0.65 17.66 -4.47
CA THR A 302 0.87 16.26 -4.88
C THR A 302 0.04 15.86 -6.10
N GLU A 303 -1.17 16.39 -6.27
CA GLU A 303 -1.97 16.18 -7.49
C GLU A 303 -1.29 16.78 -8.73
N ARG A 304 -0.69 17.98 -8.61
CA ARG A 304 0.06 18.62 -9.70
C ARG A 304 1.33 17.86 -10.05
N ILE A 305 1.99 17.27 -9.05
CA ILE A 305 3.14 16.37 -9.26
C ILE A 305 2.68 15.16 -10.08
N ALA A 306 1.54 14.56 -9.76
CA ALA A 306 0.99 13.43 -10.50
C ALA A 306 0.61 13.80 -11.95
N GLU A 307 0.05 15.00 -12.18
CA GLU A 307 -0.26 15.52 -13.52
C GLU A 307 1.01 15.75 -14.34
N GLU A 308 2.04 16.37 -13.74
CA GLU A 308 3.32 16.60 -14.41
C GLU A 308 3.99 15.26 -14.78
N LEU A 309 3.90 14.29 -13.88
CA LEU A 309 4.42 12.94 -14.10
C LEU A 309 3.68 12.19 -15.22
N LEU A 310 2.36 12.36 -15.33
CA LEU A 310 1.59 11.80 -16.44
C LEU A 310 2.12 12.27 -17.80
N VAL A 311 2.41 13.56 -17.93
CA VAL A 311 2.95 14.15 -19.17
C VAL A 311 4.35 13.60 -19.47
N LEU A 312 5.22 13.54 -18.44
CA LEU A 312 6.57 12.99 -18.60
C LEU A 312 6.54 11.50 -18.96
N ASN A 313 5.69 10.71 -18.30
CA ASN A 313 5.54 9.28 -18.58
C ASN A 313 5.04 9.02 -20.01
N ALA A 314 4.11 9.84 -20.52
CA ALA A 314 3.67 9.75 -21.91
C ALA A 314 4.82 10.01 -22.89
N ARG A 315 5.66 11.02 -22.62
CA ARG A 315 6.86 11.29 -23.41
C ARG A 315 7.84 10.12 -23.37
N MET A 316 8.08 9.53 -22.19
CA MET A 316 8.98 8.38 -22.05
C MET A 316 8.49 7.17 -22.85
N ARG A 317 7.16 6.96 -22.88
CA ARG A 317 6.52 5.93 -23.70
C ARG A 317 6.73 6.18 -25.20
N ASP A 318 6.52 7.40 -25.64
CA ASP A 318 6.71 7.78 -27.07
C ASP A 318 8.18 7.63 -27.50
N GLU A 319 9.12 7.79 -26.58
CA GLU A 319 10.56 7.59 -26.77
C GLU A 319 10.96 6.11 -26.58
N GLU A 320 10.03 5.20 -26.23
CA GLU A 320 10.28 3.79 -25.89
C GLU A 320 11.34 3.62 -24.80
N ARG A 321 11.31 4.46 -23.76
CA ARG A 321 12.31 4.50 -22.70
C ARG A 321 11.70 4.26 -21.33
N SER A 322 12.41 3.48 -20.54
CA SER A 322 12.09 3.25 -19.13
C SER A 322 12.91 4.16 -18.22
N TYR A 323 12.44 4.36 -16.99
CA TYR A 323 13.12 5.22 -16.03
C TYR A 323 13.01 4.70 -14.58
N ILE A 324 13.89 5.24 -13.72
CA ILE A 324 13.81 5.09 -12.27
C ILE A 324 13.06 6.31 -11.73
N LEU A 325 11.99 6.07 -10.97
CA LEU A 325 11.19 7.12 -10.34
C LEU A 325 11.58 7.28 -8.88
N VAL A 326 11.98 8.48 -8.46
CA VAL A 326 12.32 8.78 -7.05
C VAL A 326 11.45 9.93 -6.54
N GLY A 327 10.84 9.77 -5.38
CA GLY A 327 10.07 10.85 -4.78
C GLY A 327 9.69 10.65 -3.32
N PRO A 328 9.24 11.73 -2.68
CA PRO A 328 8.91 11.72 -1.26
C PRO A 328 7.59 11.03 -0.99
N GLY A 329 7.53 10.28 0.11
CA GLY A 329 6.32 9.62 0.57
C GLY A 329 5.86 8.47 -0.31
N ARG A 330 4.59 8.14 -0.21
CA ARG A 330 3.98 7.01 -0.92
C ARG A 330 3.58 7.37 -2.33
N TRP A 331 3.87 6.50 -3.26
CA TRP A 331 3.30 6.56 -4.58
C TRP A 331 1.92 5.90 -4.61
N GLY A 332 0.93 6.54 -5.26
CA GLY A 332 -0.45 6.03 -5.36
C GLY A 332 -1.33 6.30 -4.15
N SER A 333 -0.90 7.10 -3.19
CA SER A 333 -1.73 7.52 -2.07
C SER A 333 -2.73 8.59 -2.49
N SER A 334 -4.00 8.40 -2.17
CA SER A 334 -5.04 9.43 -2.34
C SER A 334 -5.01 10.51 -1.25
N ASP A 335 -4.27 10.28 -0.16
CA ASP A 335 -4.06 11.25 0.91
C ASP A 335 -2.79 12.06 0.60
N PRO A 336 -2.89 13.38 0.35
CA PRO A 336 -1.76 14.24 0.01
C PRO A 336 -0.71 14.34 1.14
N TYR A 337 -1.11 14.05 2.37
CA TYR A 337 -0.19 14.00 3.53
C TYR A 337 0.57 12.68 3.64
N LEU A 338 0.29 11.71 2.77
CA LEU A 338 0.98 10.42 2.73
C LEU A 338 1.80 10.24 1.45
N GLY A 339 1.53 11.00 0.40
CA GLY A 339 2.28 10.86 -0.85
C GLY A 339 1.61 11.43 -2.08
N VAL A 340 2.03 10.95 -3.25
CA VAL A 340 1.61 11.45 -4.56
C VAL A 340 0.53 10.52 -5.15
N PRO A 341 -0.66 11.04 -5.54
CA PRO A 341 -1.80 10.23 -5.97
C PRO A 341 -1.67 9.74 -7.43
N VAL A 342 -0.55 9.08 -7.75
CA VAL A 342 -0.36 8.52 -9.08
C VAL A 342 -1.24 7.29 -9.29
N LYS A 343 -1.74 7.16 -10.51
CA LYS A 343 -2.31 5.92 -11.04
C LYS A 343 -1.26 5.21 -11.86
N TRP A 344 -1.45 3.93 -12.16
CA TRP A 344 -0.50 3.18 -12.99
C TRP A 344 -0.22 3.87 -14.33
N THR A 345 -1.24 4.48 -14.95
CA THR A 345 -1.11 5.23 -16.20
C THR A 345 -0.15 6.42 -16.12
N HIS A 346 0.11 6.93 -14.92
CA HIS A 346 1.03 8.05 -14.71
C HIS A 346 2.50 7.62 -14.69
N ILE A 347 2.78 6.32 -14.49
CA ILE A 347 4.12 5.81 -14.22
C ILE A 347 4.38 4.44 -14.90
N SER A 348 3.66 4.09 -15.95
CA SER A 348 3.76 2.79 -16.62
C SER A 348 5.17 2.47 -17.13
N GLU A 349 5.97 3.48 -17.43
CA GLU A 349 7.35 3.32 -17.93
C GLU A 349 8.40 3.29 -16.80
N ALA A 350 7.98 3.49 -15.54
CA ALA A 350 8.88 3.33 -14.40
C ALA A 350 9.16 1.84 -14.14
N LYS A 351 10.42 1.43 -14.21
CA LYS A 351 10.88 0.06 -13.91
C LYS A 351 11.40 -0.11 -12.50
N VAL A 352 11.78 1.00 -11.87
CA VAL A 352 12.13 1.05 -10.45
C VAL A 352 11.45 2.26 -9.83
N ILE A 353 10.83 2.05 -8.69
CA ILE A 353 10.16 3.08 -7.91
C ILE A 353 10.84 3.18 -6.56
N VAL A 354 11.23 4.39 -6.20
CA VAL A 354 11.92 4.69 -4.95
C VAL A 354 11.07 5.64 -4.11
N GLU A 355 10.64 5.19 -2.95
CA GLU A 355 10.06 6.05 -1.94
C GLU A 355 11.18 6.58 -1.06
N CYS A 356 11.44 7.87 -1.19
CA CYS A 356 12.54 8.54 -0.51
C CYS A 356 12.00 9.48 0.58
N GLY A 357 12.28 9.18 1.84
CA GLY A 357 11.97 10.11 2.92
C GLY A 357 12.78 11.40 2.82
N ILE A 358 12.14 12.53 3.10
CA ILE A 358 12.80 13.84 3.24
C ILE A 358 12.48 14.41 4.63
N PRO A 359 13.36 15.27 5.21
CA PRO A 359 13.22 15.72 6.61
C PRO A 359 11.88 16.36 6.95
N GLN A 360 11.27 17.07 6.02
CA GLN A 360 9.99 17.76 6.19
C GLN A 360 8.76 16.89 5.85
N PHE A 361 8.97 15.70 5.26
CA PHE A 361 7.89 14.80 4.86
C PHE A 361 8.32 13.35 5.05
N GLU A 362 8.03 12.88 6.23
CA GLU A 362 8.35 11.53 6.65
C GLU A 362 7.08 10.70 6.73
N VAL A 363 7.00 9.69 5.89
CA VAL A 363 5.84 8.81 5.75
C VAL A 363 6.30 7.36 5.73
N GLU A 364 5.55 6.50 6.39
CA GLU A 364 5.79 5.05 6.27
C GLU A 364 5.56 4.58 4.82
N PRO A 365 6.36 3.61 4.33
CA PRO A 365 6.25 3.10 2.95
C PRO A 365 4.88 2.56 2.58
N SER A 366 4.60 2.50 1.27
CA SER A 366 3.37 1.96 0.68
C SER A 366 3.27 0.44 0.80
N GLN A 367 2.99 -0.07 1.99
CA GLN A 367 2.80 -1.50 2.20
C GLN A 367 1.32 -1.85 2.17
N GLY A 368 0.94 -2.89 1.41
CA GLY A 368 -0.43 -3.39 1.37
C GLY A 368 -1.40 -2.58 0.51
N THR A 369 -0.94 -1.63 -0.30
CA THR A 369 -1.80 -0.85 -1.21
C THR A 369 -2.01 -1.55 -2.56
N HIS A 370 -3.09 -1.25 -3.26
CA HIS A 370 -3.29 -1.71 -4.66
C HIS A 370 -2.18 -1.24 -5.58
N PHE A 371 -1.68 -0.04 -5.35
CA PHE A 371 -0.54 0.49 -6.08
C PHE A 371 0.67 -0.41 -5.95
N PHE A 372 0.99 -0.80 -4.72
CA PHE A 372 2.10 -1.69 -4.43
C PHE A 372 1.91 -3.11 -5.02
N GLN A 373 0.67 -3.59 -5.12
CA GLN A 373 0.35 -4.85 -5.78
C GLN A 373 0.70 -4.82 -7.27
N ASN A 374 0.38 -3.72 -7.94
CA ASN A 374 0.74 -3.54 -9.34
C ASN A 374 2.25 -3.49 -9.53
N VAL A 375 2.97 -2.81 -8.64
CA VAL A 375 4.44 -2.75 -8.64
C VAL A 375 5.04 -4.15 -8.63
N THR A 376 4.59 -5.01 -7.72
CA THR A 376 5.11 -6.38 -7.60
C THR A 376 4.65 -7.30 -8.75
N SER A 377 3.40 -7.19 -9.18
CA SER A 377 2.85 -8.04 -10.25
C SER A 377 3.45 -7.74 -11.63
N LEU A 378 3.93 -6.52 -11.83
CA LEU A 378 4.54 -6.08 -13.10
C LEU A 378 6.07 -6.20 -13.10
N GLY A 379 6.66 -6.74 -12.04
CA GLY A 379 8.11 -6.89 -11.93
C GLY A 379 8.87 -5.57 -11.80
N VAL A 380 8.20 -4.52 -11.29
CA VAL A 380 8.81 -3.23 -11.05
C VAL A 380 9.60 -3.29 -9.75
N GLY A 381 10.87 -2.88 -9.79
CA GLY A 381 11.69 -2.77 -8.58
C GLY A 381 11.14 -1.70 -7.64
N TYR A 382 11.16 -1.99 -6.35
CA TYR A 382 10.67 -1.05 -5.35
C TYR A 382 11.70 -0.91 -4.22
N LEU A 383 12.09 0.33 -3.96
CA LEU A 383 13.08 0.68 -2.95
C LEU A 383 12.48 1.68 -1.97
N THR A 384 12.85 1.57 -0.70
CA THR A 384 12.54 2.60 0.28
C THR A 384 13.83 3.07 0.95
N ILE A 385 14.01 4.36 1.05
CA ILE A 385 15.19 5.00 1.62
C ILE A 385 14.81 6.22 2.44
N ALA A 386 15.59 6.49 3.49
CA ALA A 386 15.52 7.71 4.28
C ALA A 386 16.95 8.25 4.56
N PRO A 387 17.61 8.84 3.55
CA PRO A 387 19.04 9.21 3.63
C PRO A 387 19.37 10.14 4.80
N PHE A 388 18.43 10.98 5.21
CA PHE A 388 18.60 11.88 6.36
C PHE A 388 18.66 11.13 7.72
N ARG A 389 18.28 9.85 7.75
CA ARG A 389 18.40 8.94 8.90
C ARG A 389 19.55 7.94 8.76
N ASN A 390 20.40 8.09 7.75
CA ASN A 390 21.40 7.11 7.35
C ASN A 390 20.81 5.75 6.93
N ASP A 391 19.54 5.73 6.51
CA ASP A 391 18.87 4.57 5.95
C ASP A 391 18.84 4.70 4.42
N GLY A 392 19.80 4.05 3.77
CA GLY A 392 19.99 4.12 2.33
C GLY A 392 20.78 5.32 1.84
N VAL A 393 20.95 5.39 0.52
CA VAL A 393 21.71 6.43 -0.19
C VAL A 393 20.87 7.00 -1.33
N PHE A 394 20.85 8.31 -1.47
CA PHE A 394 20.40 9.00 -2.66
C PHE A 394 21.30 10.21 -2.91
N ARG A 395 22.12 10.14 -3.96
CA ARG A 395 23.10 11.18 -4.30
C ARG A 395 22.49 12.27 -5.16
N ILE A 396 21.43 12.90 -4.64
CA ILE A 396 20.68 13.92 -5.37
C ILE A 396 21.55 15.09 -5.83
N LYS A 397 22.55 15.52 -5.04
CA LYS A 397 23.45 16.62 -5.41
C LYS A 397 24.30 16.32 -6.64
N GLU A 398 24.64 15.04 -6.84
CA GLU A 398 25.37 14.60 -8.04
C GLU A 398 24.44 14.64 -9.26
N LEU A 399 23.16 14.25 -9.09
CA LEU A 399 22.14 14.36 -10.15
C LEU A 399 21.83 15.82 -10.50
N ASP A 400 21.75 16.70 -9.50
CA ASP A 400 21.51 18.14 -9.71
C ASP A 400 22.62 18.83 -10.49
N ALA A 401 23.87 18.31 -10.39
CA ALA A 401 25.01 18.82 -11.13
C ALA A 401 25.05 18.38 -12.61
N LEU A 402 24.24 17.36 -12.99
CA LEU A 402 24.16 16.88 -14.37
C LEU A 402 23.14 17.69 -15.18
N PRO A 403 23.31 17.76 -16.53
CA PRO A 403 22.30 18.41 -17.38
C PRO A 403 20.97 17.69 -17.31
N ALA A 404 19.89 18.48 -17.16
CA ALA A 404 18.54 17.93 -17.18
C ALA A 404 18.09 17.61 -18.60
N ALA A 405 17.53 16.42 -18.82
CA ALA A 405 16.82 16.06 -20.03
C ALA A 405 15.38 16.63 -20.03
N TYR A 406 14.83 16.79 -18.81
CA TYR A 406 13.59 17.52 -18.54
C TYR A 406 13.71 18.28 -17.22
N GLU A 407 13.29 19.54 -17.22
CA GLU A 407 13.23 20.39 -16.04
C GLU A 407 11.83 20.99 -15.95
N GLY A 408 11.00 20.44 -15.08
CA GLY A 408 9.64 20.88 -14.82
C GLY A 408 9.51 21.71 -13.55
N THR A 409 8.28 21.96 -13.15
CA THR A 409 8.01 22.68 -11.89
C THR A 409 8.41 21.83 -10.69
N TYR A 410 7.98 20.58 -10.66
CA TYR A 410 8.19 19.65 -9.54
C TYR A 410 9.18 18.54 -9.88
N LEU A 411 9.29 18.15 -11.14
CA LEU A 411 10.08 17.02 -11.59
C LEU A 411 11.35 17.46 -12.27
N ARG A 412 12.38 16.63 -12.13
CA ARG A 412 13.60 16.71 -12.92
C ARG A 412 13.96 15.33 -13.44
N GLN A 413 14.37 15.26 -14.72
CA GLN A 413 14.87 14.05 -15.36
C GLN A 413 16.34 14.27 -15.73
N VAL A 414 17.16 13.31 -15.32
CA VAL A 414 18.54 13.18 -15.74
C VAL A 414 18.69 11.97 -16.62
N ARG A 415 19.29 12.16 -17.79
CA ARG A 415 19.57 11.10 -18.77
C ARG A 415 21.06 10.83 -18.84
N PHE A 416 21.44 9.58 -18.66
CA PHE A 416 22.80 9.12 -18.77
C PHE A 416 23.09 8.65 -20.20
N ALA A 417 24.35 8.78 -20.62
CA ALA A 417 24.79 8.35 -21.95
C ALA A 417 24.77 6.82 -22.08
N GLU A 418 25.12 6.12 -21.01
CA GLU A 418 25.11 4.67 -20.90
C GLU A 418 24.02 4.21 -19.91
N PRO A 419 23.48 2.99 -20.10
CA PRO A 419 22.56 2.43 -19.14
C PRO A 419 23.17 2.31 -17.75
N LEU A 420 22.34 2.53 -16.74
CA LEU A 420 22.69 2.34 -15.33
C LEU A 420 22.71 0.83 -15.00
N TRP A 421 23.59 0.48 -14.09
CA TRP A 421 23.51 -0.82 -13.45
C TRP A 421 22.46 -0.75 -12.35
N VAL A 422 21.41 -1.52 -12.49
CA VAL A 422 20.29 -1.56 -11.54
C VAL A 422 20.13 -2.98 -11.04
N CYS A 423 20.23 -3.18 -9.75
CA CYS A 423 19.97 -4.46 -9.12
C CYS A 423 18.99 -4.30 -7.95
N VAL A 424 17.94 -5.11 -7.97
CA VAL A 424 16.95 -5.20 -6.90
C VAL A 424 16.83 -6.65 -6.47
N ASP A 425 17.10 -6.95 -5.22
CA ASP A 425 17.04 -8.29 -4.65
C ASP A 425 16.16 -8.32 -3.40
N GLY A 426 14.89 -8.62 -3.59
CA GLY A 426 13.90 -8.72 -2.52
C GLY A 426 14.19 -9.83 -1.50
N ARG A 427 15.03 -10.83 -1.84
CA ARG A 427 15.40 -11.92 -0.90
C ARG A 427 16.34 -11.43 0.18
N SER A 428 17.30 -10.58 -0.21
CA SER A 428 18.22 -9.92 0.69
C SER A 428 17.73 -8.56 1.16
N SER A 429 16.55 -8.12 0.67
CA SER A 429 15.97 -6.80 0.90
C SER A 429 16.90 -5.66 0.47
N LYS A 430 17.73 -5.86 -0.57
CA LYS A 430 18.70 -4.86 -1.03
C LYS A 430 18.42 -4.44 -2.45
N GLY A 431 18.70 -3.16 -2.71
CA GLY A 431 18.63 -2.61 -4.06
C GLY A 431 19.66 -1.52 -4.26
N MET A 432 20.22 -1.46 -5.48
CA MET A 432 21.24 -0.48 -5.82
C MET A 432 21.11 -0.03 -7.27
N VAL A 433 21.37 1.23 -7.48
CA VAL A 433 21.55 1.85 -8.79
C VAL A 433 22.92 2.51 -8.81
N SER A 434 23.73 2.24 -9.84
CA SER A 434 25.04 2.85 -10.02
C SER A 434 25.31 3.19 -11.47
N ILE A 435 26.28 4.10 -11.68
CA ILE A 435 26.84 4.39 -12.98
C ILE A 435 27.94 3.33 -13.23
N GLY A 436 27.69 2.41 -14.17
CA GLY A 436 28.59 1.29 -14.41
C GLY A 436 28.43 0.12 -13.43
N ASN A 437 29.10 -0.98 -13.69
CA ASN A 437 29.03 -2.19 -12.87
C ASN A 437 29.86 -2.04 -11.58
N PRO A 438 29.22 -2.14 -10.39
CA PRO A 438 29.90 -2.01 -9.10
C PRO A 438 30.50 -3.34 -8.59
N GLU A 439 30.41 -4.42 -9.35
CA GLU A 439 31.01 -5.70 -8.96
C GLU A 439 32.53 -5.58 -8.94
N ARG A 440 33.14 -5.94 -7.82
CA ARG A 440 34.59 -6.05 -7.72
C ARG A 440 35.05 -7.30 -8.44
N GLU A 441 36.02 -7.13 -9.33
CA GLU A 441 36.69 -8.24 -10.02
C GLU A 441 37.36 -9.21 -9.03
#